data_e632430ba2ab269f84e6b2b641b45841
#
_entry.id   e632430ba2ab269f84e6b2b641b45841
#
_cell.length_a   1.000
_cell.length_b   1.000
_cell.length_c   1.000
_cell.angle_alpha   90.00
_cell.angle_beta   90.00
_cell.angle_gamma   90.00
#
_symmetry.space_group_name_H-M   'P 1'
#
loop_
_entity.id
_entity.type
_entity.pdbx_description
1 polymer ?
#
loop_
_entity_poly.entity_id
_entity_poly.type
_entity_poly.pdbx_seq_one_letter_code
_entity_poly.pdbx_strand_id
1 'polypeptide(L)'
;PVEAPLDKDMTLTEHLAELRSCLLKALAALVISTASSVYFLQDIMDVLTSAAKELYYMRPAEAFMIYMKVALLSGLLLASPFMLYELYAFVRPALTWRERKFTLICLPLALLLFIAGMLFSYSFVFPRGLEFFLGFAAGKVNPLISMESYLDFLLMLVVPFGFAFTVPVILT
;
A
#
# COMPACT_ATOMS: atom_id res chain seq x y z
N PRO A 1 -4.73 48.57 -2.49
CA PRO A 1 -5.49 47.38 -2.17
C PRO A 1 -5.19 46.33 -3.23
N VAL A 2 -4.34 45.39 -2.88
CA VAL A 2 -4.03 44.25 -3.73
C VAL A 2 -5.17 43.26 -3.51
N GLU A 3 -6.07 43.19 -4.48
CA GLU A 3 -7.10 42.14 -4.54
C GLU A 3 -6.41 40.79 -4.57
N ALA A 4 -6.60 40.01 -3.49
CA ALA A 4 -6.28 38.61 -3.48
C ALA A 4 -7.05 37.94 -4.62
N PRO A 5 -6.44 37.03 -5.41
CA PRO A 5 -7.16 36.30 -6.46
C PRO A 5 -8.28 35.54 -5.80
N LEU A 6 -9.51 35.91 -6.18
CA LEU A 6 -10.77 35.25 -5.82
C LEU A 6 -10.59 33.74 -6.07
N ASP A 7 -10.64 32.96 -5.01
CA ASP A 7 -10.84 31.51 -5.06
C ASP A 7 -12.12 31.30 -5.91
N LYS A 8 -11.95 30.78 -7.12
CA LYS A 8 -13.06 30.49 -8.01
C LYS A 8 -13.92 29.46 -7.29
N ASP A 9 -15.14 29.86 -6.92
CA ASP A 9 -16.16 28.92 -6.49
C ASP A 9 -16.39 27.93 -7.63
N MET A 10 -15.76 26.74 -7.52
CA MET A 10 -15.90 25.71 -8.51
C MET A 10 -17.34 25.22 -8.51
N THR A 11 -17.93 25.17 -9.68
CA THR A 11 -19.26 24.57 -9.84
C THR A 11 -19.17 23.06 -9.55
N LEU A 12 -20.27 22.46 -9.05
CA LEU A 12 -20.32 21.01 -8.78
C LEU A 12 -19.92 20.17 -10.00
N THR A 13 -20.25 20.65 -11.20
CA THR A 13 -19.90 19.98 -12.47
C THR A 13 -18.40 20.04 -12.78
N GLU A 14 -17.72 21.14 -12.46
CA GLU A 14 -16.26 21.27 -12.60
C GLU A 14 -15.54 20.37 -11.61
N HIS A 15 -16.01 20.31 -10.36
CA HIS A 15 -15.43 19.44 -9.33
C HIS A 15 -15.57 17.95 -9.67
N LEU A 16 -16.70 17.53 -10.25
CA LEU A 16 -16.91 16.16 -10.75
C LEU A 16 -16.00 15.85 -11.95
N ALA A 17 -15.75 16.83 -12.83
CA ALA A 17 -14.81 16.65 -13.95
C ALA A 17 -13.36 16.49 -13.46
N GLU A 18 -12.97 17.24 -12.42
CA GLU A 18 -11.66 17.07 -11.77
C GLU A 18 -11.52 15.71 -11.09
N LEU A 19 -12.55 15.24 -10.37
CA LEU A 19 -12.57 13.91 -9.77
C LEU A 19 -12.35 12.81 -10.81
N ARG A 20 -13.05 12.90 -11.95
CA ARG A 20 -12.89 11.95 -13.07
C ARG A 20 -11.44 11.96 -13.58
N SER A 21 -10.87 13.15 -13.78
CA SER A 21 -9.49 13.29 -14.26
C SER A 21 -8.48 12.72 -13.27
N CYS A 22 -8.63 13.02 -11.98
CA CYS A 22 -7.81 12.48 -10.90
C CYS A 22 -7.88 10.93 -10.86
N LEU A 23 -9.10 10.36 -10.93
CA LEU A 23 -9.30 8.92 -10.91
C LEU A 23 -8.66 8.23 -12.14
N LEU A 24 -8.80 8.82 -13.34
CA LEU A 24 -8.18 8.27 -14.55
C LEU A 24 -6.65 8.30 -14.48
N LYS A 25 -6.06 9.38 -13.96
CA LYS A 25 -4.61 9.47 -13.77
C LYS A 25 -4.10 8.50 -12.70
N ALA A 26 -4.83 8.36 -11.59
CA ALA A 26 -4.51 7.40 -10.54
C ALA A 26 -4.57 5.95 -11.06
N LEU A 27 -5.60 5.63 -11.86
CA LEU A 27 -5.74 4.33 -12.50
C LEU A 27 -4.61 4.06 -13.51
N ALA A 28 -4.27 5.05 -14.35
CA ALA A 28 -3.16 4.93 -15.28
C ALA A 28 -1.82 4.71 -14.56
N ALA A 29 -1.57 5.47 -13.48
CA ALA A 29 -0.39 5.28 -12.64
C ALA A 29 -0.35 3.88 -12.02
N LEU A 30 -1.48 3.37 -11.52
CA LEU A 30 -1.57 2.03 -10.96
C LEU A 30 -1.24 0.96 -12.02
N VAL A 31 -1.79 1.08 -13.22
CA VAL A 31 -1.53 0.12 -14.32
C VAL A 31 -0.05 0.14 -14.71
N ILE A 32 0.54 1.33 -14.88
CA ILE A 32 1.96 1.48 -15.26
C ILE A 32 2.87 0.93 -14.15
N SER A 33 2.59 1.26 -12.90
CA SER A 33 3.37 0.79 -11.74
C SER A 33 3.24 -0.71 -11.55
N THR A 34 2.05 -1.29 -11.75
CA THR A 34 1.86 -2.74 -11.71
C THR A 34 2.63 -3.44 -12.83
N ALA A 35 2.59 -2.91 -14.05
CA ALA A 35 3.37 -3.46 -15.17
C ALA A 35 4.89 -3.38 -14.89
N SER A 36 5.36 -2.27 -14.32
CA SER A 36 6.75 -2.13 -13.89
C SER A 36 7.12 -3.11 -12.77
N SER A 37 6.21 -3.32 -11.83
CA SER A 37 6.39 -4.26 -10.72
C SER A 37 6.54 -5.71 -11.18
N VAL A 38 5.88 -6.10 -12.28
CA VAL A 38 6.03 -7.45 -12.86
C VAL A 38 7.48 -7.73 -13.27
N TYR A 39 8.22 -6.72 -13.68
CA TYR A 39 9.64 -6.89 -14.03
C TYR A 39 10.53 -7.28 -12.84
N PHE A 40 10.22 -6.75 -11.65
CA PHE A 40 10.95 -7.03 -10.40
C PHE A 40 10.27 -8.09 -9.54
N LEU A 41 9.28 -8.80 -10.07
CA LEU A 41 8.42 -9.66 -9.29
C LEU A 41 9.17 -10.85 -8.66
N GLN A 42 10.20 -11.37 -9.31
CA GLN A 42 11.02 -12.45 -8.75
C GLN A 42 11.81 -11.95 -7.53
N ASP A 43 12.46 -10.80 -7.64
CA ASP A 43 13.22 -10.21 -6.51
C ASP A 43 12.30 -9.91 -5.32
N ILE A 44 11.10 -9.40 -5.60
CA ILE A 44 10.08 -9.16 -4.55
C ILE A 44 9.66 -10.46 -3.89
N MET A 45 9.42 -11.51 -4.67
CA MET A 45 9.03 -12.82 -4.16
C MET A 45 10.13 -13.44 -3.31
N ASP A 46 11.40 -13.33 -3.72
CA ASP A 46 12.54 -13.83 -2.96
C ASP A 46 12.65 -13.15 -1.59
N VAL A 47 12.44 -11.83 -1.54
CA VAL A 47 12.39 -11.09 -0.28
C VAL A 47 11.21 -11.56 0.58
N LEU A 48 10.00 -11.64 0.02
CA LEU A 48 8.81 -12.00 0.78
C LEU A 48 8.85 -13.43 1.33
N THR A 49 9.47 -14.35 0.61
CA THR A 49 9.56 -15.78 1.01
C THR A 49 10.80 -16.10 1.82
N SER A 50 11.73 -15.15 1.98
CA SER A 50 13.01 -15.36 2.68
C SER A 50 12.89 -15.85 4.14
N ALA A 51 11.78 -15.54 4.81
CA ALA A 51 11.52 -15.97 6.18
C ALA A 51 11.00 -17.42 6.30
N ALA A 52 10.58 -18.05 5.18
CA ALA A 52 10.11 -19.42 5.14
C ALA A 52 11.22 -20.38 4.66
N LYS A 53 11.34 -21.55 5.29
CA LYS A 53 12.32 -22.56 4.89
C LYS A 53 11.92 -23.34 3.65
N GLU A 54 10.64 -23.72 3.55
CA GLU A 54 10.07 -24.47 2.44
C GLU A 54 8.61 -24.08 2.26
N LEU A 55 8.24 -23.71 1.03
CA LEU A 55 6.87 -23.38 0.65
C LEU A 55 6.43 -24.33 -0.47
N TYR A 56 5.18 -24.77 -0.40
CA TYR A 56 4.61 -25.72 -1.35
C TYR A 56 3.42 -25.13 -2.08
N TYR A 57 3.27 -25.47 -3.36
CA TYR A 57 2.05 -25.20 -4.11
C TYR A 57 1.09 -26.38 -3.95
N MET A 58 -0.15 -26.10 -3.57
CA MET A 58 -1.20 -27.10 -3.47
C MET A 58 -1.99 -27.23 -4.77
N ARG A 59 -2.00 -26.17 -5.58
CA ARG A 59 -2.75 -26.11 -6.85
C ARG A 59 -1.93 -25.37 -7.91
N PRO A 60 -1.97 -25.79 -9.21
CA PRO A 60 -1.25 -25.09 -10.28
C PRO A 60 -1.65 -23.62 -10.44
N ALA A 61 -2.94 -23.28 -10.23
CA ALA A 61 -3.44 -21.92 -10.32
C ALA A 61 -3.01 -21.04 -9.14
N GLU A 62 -2.62 -21.62 -8.01
CA GLU A 62 -2.18 -20.93 -6.79
C GLU A 62 -0.98 -20.04 -7.08
N ALA A 63 0.03 -20.56 -7.76
CA ALA A 63 1.22 -19.79 -8.14
C ALA A 63 0.85 -18.54 -8.94
N PHE A 64 0.03 -18.70 -9.99
CA PHE A 64 -0.39 -17.57 -10.83
C PHE A 64 -1.13 -16.49 -10.01
N MET A 65 -2.09 -16.89 -9.17
CA MET A 65 -2.87 -15.95 -8.34
C MET A 65 -1.99 -15.18 -7.36
N ILE A 66 -1.00 -15.85 -6.76
CA ILE A 66 -0.04 -15.23 -5.84
C ILE A 66 0.79 -14.18 -6.56
N TYR A 67 1.38 -14.53 -7.71
CA TYR A 67 2.18 -13.60 -8.49
C TYR A 67 1.37 -12.36 -8.92
N MET A 68 0.12 -12.55 -9.34
CA MET A 68 -0.79 -11.44 -9.66
C MET A 68 -1.12 -10.57 -8.45
N LYS A 69 -1.38 -11.18 -7.29
CA LYS A 69 -1.66 -10.48 -6.04
C LYS A 69 -0.46 -9.63 -5.59
N VAL A 70 0.74 -10.21 -5.61
CA VAL A 70 1.98 -9.50 -5.24
C VAL A 70 2.29 -8.39 -6.24
N ALA A 71 2.12 -8.62 -7.56
CA ALA A 71 2.32 -7.61 -8.58
C ALA A 71 1.39 -6.41 -8.39
N LEU A 72 0.11 -6.66 -8.09
CA LEU A 72 -0.87 -5.60 -7.88
C LEU A 72 -0.56 -4.79 -6.61
N LEU A 73 -0.21 -5.46 -5.51
CA LEU A 73 0.11 -4.79 -4.25
C LEU A 73 1.41 -3.99 -4.33
N SER A 74 2.46 -4.54 -4.93
CA SER A 74 3.71 -3.82 -5.14
C SER A 74 3.53 -2.66 -6.12
N GLY A 75 2.72 -2.83 -7.18
CA GLY A 75 2.32 -1.77 -8.08
C GLY A 75 1.56 -0.64 -7.38
N LEU A 76 0.63 -0.99 -6.47
CA LEU A 76 -0.11 -0.02 -5.65
C LEU A 76 0.84 0.76 -4.73
N LEU A 77 1.82 0.10 -4.12
CA LEU A 77 2.83 0.75 -3.29
C LEU A 77 3.70 1.71 -4.09
N LEU A 78 4.13 1.31 -5.27
CA LEU A 78 4.90 2.19 -6.17
C LEU A 78 4.07 3.37 -6.69
N ALA A 79 2.77 3.17 -6.95
CA ALA A 79 1.86 4.23 -7.37
C ALA A 79 1.45 5.16 -6.21
N SER A 80 1.56 4.72 -4.95
CA SER A 80 1.01 5.44 -3.78
C SER A 80 1.47 6.89 -3.66
N PRO A 81 2.75 7.29 -3.87
CA PRO A 81 3.15 8.69 -3.78
C PRO A 81 2.46 9.55 -4.84
N PHE A 82 2.29 9.02 -6.05
CA PHE A 82 1.60 9.73 -7.11
C PHE A 82 0.09 9.80 -6.86
N MET A 83 -0.52 8.71 -6.41
CA MET A 83 -1.95 8.68 -6.06
C MET A 83 -2.28 9.64 -4.92
N LEU A 84 -1.43 9.70 -3.90
CA LEU A 84 -1.58 10.66 -2.81
C LEU A 84 -1.43 12.12 -3.28
N TYR A 85 -0.51 12.38 -4.21
CA TYR A 85 -0.36 13.69 -4.80
C TYR A 85 -1.60 14.11 -5.62
N GLU A 86 -2.15 13.24 -6.46
CA GLU A 86 -3.38 13.51 -7.23
C GLU A 86 -4.58 13.72 -6.29
N LEU A 87 -4.69 12.93 -5.22
CA LEU A 87 -5.71 13.12 -4.19
C LEU A 87 -5.58 14.49 -3.52
N TYR A 88 -4.36 14.88 -3.15
CA TYR A 88 -4.09 16.21 -2.61
C TYR A 88 -4.45 17.32 -3.60
N ALA A 89 -4.08 17.18 -4.87
CA ALA A 89 -4.40 18.15 -5.92
C ALA A 89 -5.92 18.35 -6.06
N PHE A 90 -6.69 17.27 -5.96
CA PHE A 90 -8.15 17.28 -5.99
C PHE A 90 -8.77 17.96 -4.76
N VAL A 91 -8.22 17.72 -3.55
CA VAL A 91 -8.76 18.31 -2.31
C VAL A 91 -8.27 19.76 -2.09
N ARG A 92 -7.16 20.13 -2.70
CA ARG A 92 -6.50 21.44 -2.54
C ARG A 92 -7.42 22.64 -2.72
N PRO A 93 -8.34 22.72 -3.71
CA PRO A 93 -9.24 23.87 -3.85
C PRO A 93 -10.21 24.03 -2.67
N ALA A 94 -10.56 22.95 -1.97
CA ALA A 94 -11.44 22.99 -0.80
C ALA A 94 -10.72 23.36 0.52
N LEU A 95 -9.38 23.39 0.53
CA LEU A 95 -8.57 23.65 1.72
C LEU A 95 -8.22 25.14 1.86
N THR A 96 -8.26 25.65 3.10
CA THR A 96 -7.76 26.99 3.43
C THR A 96 -6.23 27.06 3.27
N TRP A 97 -5.68 28.27 3.18
CA TRP A 97 -4.24 28.47 2.93
C TRP A 97 -3.34 27.85 4.02
N ARG A 98 -3.80 27.80 5.27
CA ARG A 98 -3.09 27.15 6.38
C ARG A 98 -3.13 25.63 6.27
N GLU A 99 -4.27 25.08 5.91
CA GLU A 99 -4.49 23.64 5.73
C GLU A 99 -3.70 23.09 4.54
N ARG A 100 -3.58 23.87 3.45
CA ARG A 100 -2.75 23.50 2.27
C ARG A 100 -1.30 23.23 2.65
N LYS A 101 -0.69 24.12 3.44
CA LYS A 101 0.70 23.93 3.89
C LYS A 101 0.85 22.74 4.80
N PHE A 102 -0.08 22.58 5.72
CA PHE A 102 -0.07 21.46 6.66
C PHE A 102 -0.21 20.11 5.93
N THR A 103 -1.19 19.98 5.05
CA THR A 103 -1.42 18.76 4.26
C THR A 103 -0.21 18.42 3.38
N LEU A 104 0.46 19.42 2.80
CA LEU A 104 1.65 19.19 1.96
C LEU A 104 2.82 18.60 2.77
N ILE A 105 2.93 18.90 4.05
CA ILE A 105 3.95 18.33 4.94
C ILE A 105 3.50 16.96 5.46
N CYS A 106 2.22 16.82 5.79
CA CYS A 106 1.67 15.57 6.31
C CYS A 106 1.66 14.43 5.26
N LEU A 107 1.51 14.76 3.98
CA LEU A 107 1.45 13.78 2.91
C LEU A 107 2.72 12.90 2.80
N PRO A 108 3.94 13.47 2.65
CA PRO A 108 5.16 12.67 2.62
C PRO A 108 5.44 11.98 3.96
N LEU A 109 5.06 12.62 5.09
CA LEU A 109 5.19 12.03 6.41
C LEU A 109 4.30 10.79 6.56
N ALA A 110 3.04 10.87 6.12
CA ALA A 110 2.12 9.73 6.11
C ALA A 110 2.66 8.56 5.27
N LEU A 111 3.22 8.86 4.09
CA LEU A 111 3.84 7.85 3.23
C LEU A 111 5.05 7.19 3.91
N LEU A 112 5.92 7.98 4.54
CA LEU A 112 7.07 7.45 5.29
C LEU A 112 6.63 6.56 6.45
N LEU A 113 5.62 6.98 7.21
CA LEU A 113 5.09 6.18 8.31
C LEU A 113 4.41 4.91 7.81
N PHE A 114 3.71 4.97 6.68
CA PHE A 114 3.12 3.80 6.05
C PHE A 114 4.18 2.75 5.70
N ILE A 115 5.24 3.17 5.01
CA ILE A 115 6.36 2.29 4.67
C ILE A 115 7.06 1.77 5.94
N ALA A 116 7.30 2.62 6.93
CA ALA A 116 7.89 2.22 8.21
C ALA A 116 7.03 1.19 8.94
N GLY A 117 5.70 1.36 8.95
CA GLY A 117 4.75 0.40 9.54
C GLY A 117 4.78 -0.96 8.84
N MET A 118 4.86 -0.96 7.51
CA MET A 118 5.00 -2.20 6.74
C MET A 118 6.34 -2.90 7.03
N LEU A 119 7.46 -2.16 7.03
CA LEU A 119 8.77 -2.71 7.35
C LEU A 119 8.84 -3.23 8.79
N PHE A 120 8.23 -2.53 9.73
CA PHE A 120 8.13 -2.98 11.11
C PHE A 120 7.34 -4.29 11.21
N SER A 121 6.19 -4.36 10.56
CA SER A 121 5.38 -5.57 10.55
C SER A 121 6.11 -6.75 9.91
N TYR A 122 6.75 -6.52 8.77
CA TYR A 122 7.51 -7.56 8.07
C TYR A 122 8.70 -8.07 8.90
N SER A 123 9.46 -7.17 9.56
CA SER A 123 10.69 -7.54 10.26
C SER A 123 10.46 -8.07 11.67
N PHE A 124 9.39 -7.63 12.34
CA PHE A 124 9.17 -7.95 13.76
C PHE A 124 7.87 -8.73 14.02
N VAL A 125 6.76 -8.31 13.44
CA VAL A 125 5.45 -8.88 13.77
C VAL A 125 5.25 -10.21 13.06
N PHE A 126 5.53 -10.24 11.77
CA PHE A 126 5.32 -11.41 10.92
C PHE A 126 6.14 -12.64 11.35
N PRO A 127 7.49 -12.55 11.58
CA PRO A 127 8.26 -13.71 12.00
C PRO A 127 7.79 -14.29 13.34
N ARG A 128 7.47 -13.42 14.30
CA ARG A 128 6.95 -13.88 15.61
C ARG A 128 5.56 -14.50 15.53
N GLY A 129 4.70 -13.93 14.68
CA GLY A 129 3.39 -14.50 14.39
C GLY A 129 3.51 -15.88 13.74
N LEU A 130 4.41 -16.04 12.79
CA LEU A 130 4.67 -17.30 12.12
C LEU A 130 5.22 -18.36 13.10
N GLU A 131 6.22 -18.00 13.92
CA GLU A 131 6.76 -18.86 14.98
C GLU A 131 5.68 -19.31 15.97
N PHE A 132 4.80 -18.39 16.37
CA PHE A 132 3.69 -18.70 17.28
C PHE A 132 2.77 -19.76 16.69
N PHE A 133 2.32 -19.61 15.44
CA PHE A 133 1.44 -20.57 14.79
C PHE A 133 2.11 -21.94 14.57
N LEU A 134 3.37 -21.93 14.16
CA LEU A 134 4.14 -23.16 13.97
C LEU A 134 4.41 -23.87 15.31
N GLY A 135 4.56 -23.13 16.40
CA GLY A 135 4.78 -23.64 17.73
C GLY A 135 3.60 -24.46 18.28
N PHE A 136 2.36 -24.16 17.87
CA PHE A 136 1.17 -24.92 18.30
C PHE A 136 1.19 -26.38 17.83
N ALA A 137 1.79 -26.67 16.68
CA ALA A 137 1.86 -28.00 16.10
C ALA A 137 3.22 -28.69 16.34
N ALA A 138 4.14 -28.04 17.03
CA ALA A 138 5.49 -28.55 17.26
C ALA A 138 5.49 -29.90 17.98
N GLY A 139 6.06 -30.90 17.35
CA GLY A 139 6.28 -32.24 17.89
C GLY A 139 5.23 -33.29 17.54
N LYS A 140 4.13 -32.95 16.87
CA LYS A 140 3.10 -33.93 16.44
C LYS A 140 2.93 -34.06 14.93
N VAL A 141 3.20 -33.00 14.17
CA VAL A 141 3.02 -32.95 12.72
C VAL A 141 4.08 -32.06 12.08
N ASN A 142 4.63 -32.45 10.95
CA ASN A 142 5.46 -31.59 10.11
C ASN A 142 4.54 -30.64 9.32
N PRO A 143 4.58 -29.33 9.56
CA PRO A 143 3.71 -28.41 8.84
C PRO A 143 4.16 -28.26 7.40
N LEU A 144 3.27 -28.60 6.45
CA LEU A 144 3.41 -28.24 5.05
C LEU A 144 2.74 -26.87 4.84
N ILE A 145 3.54 -25.83 4.66
CA ILE A 145 3.04 -24.47 4.50
C ILE A 145 2.77 -24.20 3.04
N SER A 146 1.50 -23.97 2.69
CA SER A 146 1.12 -23.48 1.37
C SER A 146 1.62 -22.06 1.17
N MET A 147 2.17 -21.77 -0.01
CA MET A 147 2.65 -20.46 -0.40
C MET A 147 1.53 -19.41 -0.36
N GLU A 148 0.29 -19.80 -0.74
CA GLU A 148 -0.87 -18.92 -0.66
C GLU A 148 -1.16 -18.51 0.79
N SER A 149 -1.27 -19.48 1.69
CA SER A 149 -1.56 -19.20 3.10
C SER A 149 -0.48 -18.37 3.77
N TYR A 150 0.78 -18.61 3.43
CA TYR A 150 1.92 -17.85 3.93
C TYR A 150 1.86 -16.37 3.51
N LEU A 151 1.67 -16.11 2.21
CA LEU A 151 1.60 -14.75 1.68
C LEU A 151 0.33 -14.03 2.10
N ASP A 152 -0.80 -14.71 2.19
CA ASP A 152 -2.03 -14.10 2.70
C ASP A 152 -1.89 -13.70 4.16
N PHE A 153 -1.26 -14.52 5.00
CA PHE A 153 -0.96 -14.17 6.39
C PHE A 153 0.02 -12.99 6.48
N LEU A 154 1.07 -12.99 5.65
CA LEU A 154 2.02 -11.88 5.57
C LEU A 154 1.31 -10.57 5.21
N LEU A 155 0.52 -10.56 4.14
CA LEU A 155 -0.18 -9.38 3.65
C LEU A 155 -1.26 -8.91 4.64
N MET A 156 -1.95 -9.84 5.30
CA MET A 156 -2.94 -9.56 6.34
C MET A 156 -2.32 -8.82 7.54
N LEU A 157 -1.02 -9.01 7.80
CA LEU A 157 -0.31 -8.26 8.84
C LEU A 157 0.31 -6.97 8.29
N VAL A 158 1.06 -7.05 7.20
CA VAL A 158 1.88 -5.93 6.71
C VAL A 158 1.02 -4.74 6.29
N VAL A 159 -0.06 -4.96 5.56
CA VAL A 159 -0.90 -3.87 5.03
C VAL A 159 -1.63 -3.11 6.15
N PRO A 160 -2.34 -3.75 7.10
CA PRO A 160 -2.99 -3.04 8.19
C PRO A 160 -2.01 -2.31 9.13
N PHE A 161 -0.82 -2.86 9.38
CA PHE A 161 0.20 -2.16 10.16
C PHE A 161 0.71 -0.90 9.46
N GLY A 162 0.85 -0.93 8.11
CA GLY A 162 1.13 0.27 7.33
C GLY A 162 0.09 1.36 7.59
N PHE A 163 -1.20 1.03 7.50
CA PHE A 163 -2.28 1.97 7.79
C PHE A 163 -2.29 2.41 9.26
N ALA A 164 -2.10 1.52 10.22
CA ALA A 164 -2.09 1.85 11.64
C ALA A 164 -1.03 2.91 11.98
N PHE A 165 0.14 2.85 11.34
CA PHE A 165 1.19 3.84 11.54
C PHE A 165 0.86 5.20 10.94
N THR A 166 -0.04 5.29 9.97
CA THR A 166 -0.48 6.59 9.41
C THR A 166 -1.55 7.29 10.25
N VAL A 167 -2.26 6.55 11.12
CA VAL A 167 -3.34 7.10 11.96
C VAL A 167 -2.92 8.33 12.77
N PRO A 168 -1.74 8.40 13.42
CA PRO A 168 -1.33 9.60 14.17
C PRO A 168 -1.25 10.86 13.31
N VAL A 169 -0.85 10.72 12.03
CA VAL A 169 -0.76 11.87 11.10
C VAL A 169 -2.14 12.33 10.65
N ILE A 170 -3.10 11.40 10.55
CA ILE A 170 -4.47 11.73 10.12
C ILE A 170 -5.23 12.45 11.26
N LEU A 171 -4.90 12.16 12.51
CA LEU A 171 -5.56 12.73 13.70
C LEU A 171 -5.01 14.09 14.13
N THR A 172 -3.90 14.56 13.52
CA THR A 172 -3.25 15.85 13.86
C THR A 172 -3.68 16.94 12.93
#